data_a61cf829a009921752e71fcef6ef7870
#
_entry.id   a61cf829a009921752e71fcef6ef7870
#
_cell.length_a   1.000
_cell.length_b   1.000
_cell.length_c   1.000
_cell.angle_alpha   90.00
_cell.angle_beta   90.00
_cell.angle_gamma   90.00
#
_symmetry.space_group_name_H-M   'P 1'
#
loop_
_entity.id
_entity.type
_entity.pdbx_description
1 polymer ?
#
loop_
_entity_poly.entity_id
_entity_poly.type
_entity_poly.pdbx_seq_one_letter_code
_entity_poly.pdbx_strand_id
1 'polypeptide(L)'
;MTERARLAVVGAGPAGLAAAIAASARGVHVTVIDSGADAGGQFYRQPADDLGARRPQALHHQWHTWERLRDGLRAHIAAGRITHLRDHHVWLVQRHLNGFTVHALLGPEQERPAEVLADAVLLATGGYEKVLPFPGWTLPGVVTAGGAQAMLKGALVLPGRIAVVAGTGPLLLPVATGLAAAGLEVAALVESADPKAFLRHGRAFAAQPAKLAEGAQYAAALLRHRVRTYARHTVVEAHGGTAHGGEARGGEVRGGERLEAVTVAALDADGRVRPGTERRIACDTLAVGHGMLPHTDLAETLGCRLDGLDLRVDDEQRTDVAGVWAAGETTGIGGAALSLAEGHIAGRSIAARLAGTEPDPRGWAAAARSRTRLRRFFAAVDAAYAPPARWTELITDETVVCRCEEVTGGAIREAVDELGAGDVRTVKLLTRAGMGWCQGRMCAPAVAGLAGCALAPSRRPFARPVPLGVLARAGETTGEPEDD
;
A
#
# COMPACT_ATOMS: atom_id res chain seq x y z
N MET A 1 -25.01 18.07 29.36
CA MET A 1 -24.87 17.11 28.24
C MET A 1 -23.43 16.61 28.29
N THR A 2 -23.21 15.36 28.62
CA THR A 2 -21.85 14.77 28.53
C THR A 2 -21.39 14.83 27.09
N GLU A 3 -20.26 15.49 26.88
CA GLU A 3 -19.63 15.59 25.57
C GLU A 3 -19.38 14.16 25.04
N ARG A 4 -19.81 13.86 23.81
CA ARG A 4 -19.66 12.51 23.25
C ARG A 4 -18.19 12.27 22.98
N ALA A 5 -17.70 11.10 23.38
CA ALA A 5 -16.34 10.68 23.08
C ALA A 5 -16.07 10.68 21.56
N ARG A 6 -14.90 11.18 21.17
CA ARG A 6 -14.50 11.44 19.77
C ARG A 6 -13.38 10.48 19.35
N LEU A 7 -13.56 9.83 18.24
CA LEU A 7 -12.57 8.96 17.61
C LEU A 7 -12.15 9.53 16.25
N ALA A 8 -10.87 9.73 16.03
CA ALA A 8 -10.30 9.95 14.71
C ALA A 8 -9.84 8.62 14.10
N VAL A 9 -10.32 8.32 12.89
CA VAL A 9 -9.92 7.14 12.11
C VAL A 9 -9.13 7.63 10.90
N VAL A 10 -7.87 7.30 10.81
CA VAL A 10 -7.00 7.67 9.69
C VAL A 10 -6.98 6.54 8.65
N GLY A 11 -7.69 6.75 7.55
CA GLY A 11 -7.87 5.81 6.46
C GLY A 11 -9.30 5.25 6.37
N ALA A 12 -9.95 5.42 5.22
CA ALA A 12 -11.29 4.90 4.90
C ALA A 12 -11.24 3.57 4.11
N GLY A 13 -10.17 2.79 4.29
CA GLY A 13 -10.08 1.43 3.79
C GLY A 13 -10.95 0.43 4.60
N PRO A 14 -10.91 -0.87 4.26
CA PRO A 14 -11.73 -1.89 4.93
C PRO A 14 -11.61 -1.89 6.46
N ALA A 15 -10.39 -1.71 7.00
CA ALA A 15 -10.16 -1.67 8.45
C ALA A 15 -10.79 -0.44 9.11
N GLY A 16 -10.51 0.75 8.56
CA GLY A 16 -11.04 2.01 9.10
C GLY A 16 -12.56 2.07 9.05
N LEU A 17 -13.16 1.63 7.94
CA LEU A 17 -14.63 1.58 7.82
C LEU A 17 -15.27 0.60 8.81
N ALA A 18 -14.70 -0.61 8.94
CA ALA A 18 -15.20 -1.59 9.90
C ALA A 18 -15.14 -1.06 11.34
N ALA A 19 -14.05 -0.38 11.69
CA ALA A 19 -13.86 0.23 13.01
C ALA A 19 -14.80 1.40 13.25
N ALA A 20 -14.93 2.31 12.27
CA ALA A 20 -15.81 3.48 12.36
C ALA A 20 -17.27 3.07 12.58
N ILE A 21 -17.76 2.10 11.81
CA ILE A 21 -19.12 1.56 11.94
C ILE A 21 -19.30 0.88 13.31
N ALA A 22 -18.31 0.06 13.75
CA ALA A 22 -18.41 -0.65 15.01
C ALA A 22 -18.38 0.28 16.23
N ALA A 23 -17.57 1.35 16.21
CA ALA A 23 -17.48 2.34 17.28
C ALA A 23 -18.73 3.26 17.30
N SER A 24 -19.14 3.78 16.16
CA SER A 24 -20.30 4.69 16.08
C SER A 24 -21.63 4.00 16.42
N ALA A 25 -21.74 2.69 16.17
CA ALA A 25 -22.88 1.89 16.62
C ALA A 25 -22.99 1.81 18.17
N ARG A 26 -21.95 2.22 18.89
CA ARG A 26 -21.89 2.27 20.37
C ARG A 26 -21.85 3.68 20.93
N GLY A 27 -22.24 4.66 20.13
CA GLY A 27 -22.41 6.05 20.59
C GLY A 27 -21.17 6.92 20.51
N VAL A 28 -20.03 6.40 20.00
CA VAL A 28 -18.82 7.19 19.75
C VAL A 28 -19.05 8.07 18.53
N HIS A 29 -18.69 9.35 18.61
CA HIS A 29 -18.63 10.23 17.43
C HIS A 29 -17.33 9.98 16.68
N VAL A 30 -17.41 9.61 15.41
CA VAL A 30 -16.25 9.20 14.62
C VAL A 30 -15.99 10.19 13.48
N THR A 31 -14.75 10.67 13.37
CA THR A 31 -14.28 11.37 12.19
C THR A 31 -13.35 10.45 11.40
N VAL A 32 -13.77 10.04 10.21
CA VAL A 32 -12.93 9.27 9.27
C VAL A 32 -12.23 10.25 8.36
N ILE A 33 -10.90 10.18 8.31
CA ILE A 33 -10.05 11.07 7.55
C ILE A 33 -9.32 10.25 6.47
N ASP A 34 -9.53 10.57 5.21
CA ASP A 34 -8.93 9.81 4.09
C ASP A 34 -8.36 10.74 3.02
N SER A 35 -7.23 10.34 2.45
CA SER A 35 -6.59 11.04 1.34
C SER A 35 -7.25 10.78 -0.02
N GLY A 36 -8.16 9.82 -0.10
CA GLY A 36 -8.93 9.53 -1.30
C GLY A 36 -10.20 10.37 -1.38
N ALA A 37 -10.69 10.57 -2.60
CA ALA A 37 -11.97 11.21 -2.87
C ALA A 37 -13.16 10.36 -2.40
N ASP A 38 -12.98 9.03 -2.32
CA ASP A 38 -14.02 8.08 -1.95
C ASP A 38 -13.55 7.06 -0.91
N ALA A 39 -14.49 6.60 -0.10
CA ALA A 39 -14.26 5.51 0.84
C ALA A 39 -14.04 4.18 0.11
N GLY A 40 -13.35 3.23 0.75
CA GLY A 40 -13.07 1.90 0.22
C GLY A 40 -11.59 1.57 0.17
N GLY A 41 -10.72 2.59 0.25
CA GLY A 41 -9.26 2.46 0.18
C GLY A 41 -8.82 1.86 -1.16
N GLN A 42 -7.68 1.18 -1.17
CA GLN A 42 -7.15 0.59 -2.41
C GLN A 42 -7.92 -0.65 -2.87
N PHE A 43 -8.46 -1.43 -1.94
CA PHE A 43 -9.13 -2.69 -2.26
C PHE A 43 -10.50 -2.47 -2.93
N TYR A 44 -11.32 -1.56 -2.38
CA TYR A 44 -12.63 -1.19 -2.90
C TYR A 44 -12.62 0.17 -3.62
N ARG A 45 -11.50 0.54 -4.23
CA ARG A 45 -11.38 1.77 -5.02
C ARG A 45 -12.48 1.82 -6.09
N GLN A 46 -13.25 2.89 -6.09
CA GLN A 46 -14.34 3.11 -7.03
C GLN A 46 -13.90 4.03 -8.17
N PRO A 47 -14.50 3.88 -9.36
CA PRO A 47 -14.41 4.92 -10.38
C PRO A 47 -15.05 6.20 -9.86
N ALA A 48 -14.48 7.35 -10.23
CA ALA A 48 -15.09 8.64 -9.93
C ALA A 48 -16.51 8.72 -10.53
N ASP A 49 -17.43 9.37 -9.80
CA ASP A 49 -18.87 9.39 -10.16
C ASP A 49 -19.12 10.00 -11.54
N ASP A 50 -18.33 11.00 -11.95
CA ASP A 50 -18.41 11.70 -13.23
C ASP A 50 -18.02 10.81 -14.43
N LEU A 51 -17.30 9.72 -14.20
CA LEU A 51 -16.94 8.75 -15.25
C LEU A 51 -18.13 7.85 -15.67
N GLY A 52 -19.24 7.88 -14.97
CA GLY A 52 -20.46 7.17 -15.32
C GLY A 52 -20.32 5.66 -15.49
N ALA A 53 -19.56 5.00 -14.61
CA ALA A 53 -19.31 3.56 -14.68
C ALA A 53 -20.62 2.75 -14.64
N ARG A 54 -20.94 2.04 -15.73
CA ARG A 54 -22.21 1.28 -15.83
C ARG A 54 -22.24 0.03 -14.95
N ARG A 55 -21.11 -0.61 -14.67
CA ARG A 55 -20.99 -1.85 -13.90
C ARG A 55 -19.76 -1.84 -12.99
N PRO A 56 -19.67 -0.93 -11.99
CA PRO A 56 -18.52 -0.83 -11.10
C PRO A 56 -18.29 -2.13 -10.32
N GLN A 57 -19.34 -2.92 -10.04
CA GLN A 57 -19.27 -4.22 -9.38
C GLN A 57 -18.39 -5.24 -10.15
N ALA A 58 -18.26 -5.11 -11.46
CA ALA A 58 -17.44 -6.02 -12.27
C ALA A 58 -15.92 -5.83 -12.04
N LEU A 59 -15.52 -4.70 -11.43
CA LEU A 59 -14.13 -4.38 -11.12
C LEU A 59 -13.67 -4.97 -9.79
N HIS A 60 -14.57 -5.59 -9.00
CA HIS A 60 -14.28 -5.98 -7.63
C HIS A 60 -14.70 -7.41 -7.31
N HIS A 61 -13.84 -8.11 -6.55
CA HIS A 61 -14.24 -9.31 -5.82
C HIS A 61 -14.99 -8.91 -4.54
N GLN A 62 -15.94 -9.76 -4.11
CA GLN A 62 -16.68 -9.58 -2.85
C GLN A 62 -17.46 -8.26 -2.78
N TRP A 63 -18.10 -7.87 -3.88
CA TRP A 63 -18.88 -6.64 -3.99
C TRP A 63 -19.90 -6.46 -2.87
N HIS A 64 -20.61 -7.52 -2.45
CA HIS A 64 -21.57 -7.45 -1.33
C HIS A 64 -20.93 -7.02 0.00
N THR A 65 -19.64 -7.28 0.20
CA THR A 65 -18.96 -6.79 1.40
C THR A 65 -18.77 -5.29 1.31
N TRP A 66 -18.42 -4.79 0.13
CA TRP A 66 -18.35 -3.34 -0.11
C TRP A 66 -19.72 -2.66 0.09
N GLU A 67 -20.79 -3.21 -0.48
CA GLU A 67 -22.14 -2.65 -0.32
C GLU A 67 -22.51 -2.51 1.16
N ARG A 68 -22.29 -3.55 1.98
CA ARG A 68 -22.54 -3.48 3.42
C ARG A 68 -21.74 -2.39 4.14
N LEU A 69 -20.46 -2.22 3.78
CA LEU A 69 -19.62 -1.18 4.37
C LEU A 69 -20.08 0.21 3.95
N ARG A 70 -20.33 0.41 2.68
CA ARG A 70 -20.82 1.66 2.12
C ARG A 70 -22.16 2.07 2.73
N ASP A 71 -23.09 1.14 2.79
CA ASP A 71 -24.46 1.40 3.29
C ASP A 71 -24.43 1.64 4.81
N GLY A 72 -23.58 0.90 5.55
CA GLY A 72 -23.31 1.16 6.97
C GLY A 72 -22.70 2.54 7.19
N LEU A 73 -21.70 2.93 6.42
CA LEU A 73 -21.09 4.26 6.49
C LEU A 73 -22.15 5.36 6.23
N ARG A 74 -22.92 5.23 5.14
CA ARG A 74 -23.98 6.18 4.77
C ARG A 74 -25.04 6.33 5.87
N ALA A 75 -25.49 5.22 6.45
CA ALA A 75 -26.46 5.23 7.52
C ALA A 75 -25.95 5.96 8.78
N HIS A 76 -24.68 5.78 9.13
CA HIS A 76 -24.08 6.46 10.28
C HIS A 76 -23.77 7.94 10.01
N ILE A 77 -23.42 8.31 8.78
CA ILE A 77 -23.30 9.72 8.36
C ILE A 77 -24.67 10.41 8.43
N ALA A 78 -25.70 9.81 7.86
CA ALA A 78 -27.06 10.36 7.91
C ALA A 78 -27.60 10.54 9.34
N ALA A 79 -27.16 9.69 10.28
CA ALA A 79 -27.48 9.78 11.70
C ALA A 79 -26.59 10.78 12.47
N GLY A 80 -25.67 11.52 11.82
CA GLY A 80 -24.76 12.46 12.45
C GLY A 80 -23.75 11.82 13.42
N ARG A 81 -23.45 10.53 13.25
CA ARG A 81 -22.51 9.77 14.11
C ARG A 81 -21.13 9.61 13.50
N ILE A 82 -21.03 9.66 12.17
CA ILE A 82 -19.79 9.65 11.44
C ILE A 82 -19.68 10.91 10.58
N THR A 83 -18.53 11.57 10.64
CA THR A 83 -18.09 12.60 9.69
C THR A 83 -17.02 11.96 8.81
N HIS A 84 -17.13 12.07 7.48
CA HIS A 84 -16.13 11.58 6.55
C HIS A 84 -15.44 12.76 5.85
N LEU A 85 -14.18 12.97 6.16
CA LEU A 85 -13.32 13.98 5.56
C LEU A 85 -12.53 13.34 4.42
N ARG A 86 -12.92 13.66 3.19
CA ARG A 86 -12.28 13.19 1.94
C ARG A 86 -11.20 14.16 1.49
N ASP A 87 -10.25 13.70 0.70
CA ASP A 87 -9.12 14.49 0.18
C ASP A 87 -8.28 15.15 1.29
N HIS A 88 -8.25 14.54 2.48
CA HIS A 88 -7.52 15.01 3.63
C HIS A 88 -6.28 14.15 3.87
N HIS A 89 -5.11 14.74 3.70
CA HIS A 89 -3.84 14.07 3.81
C HIS A 89 -3.24 14.28 5.20
N VAL A 90 -3.40 13.33 6.10
CA VAL A 90 -2.82 13.39 7.45
C VAL A 90 -1.30 13.36 7.37
N TRP A 91 -0.66 14.31 8.07
CA TRP A 91 0.80 14.43 8.10
C TRP A 91 1.40 14.36 9.50
N LEU A 92 0.58 14.63 10.55
CA LEU A 92 0.99 14.54 11.94
C LEU A 92 -0.22 14.19 12.81
N VAL A 93 0.04 13.39 13.86
CA VAL A 93 -0.87 13.22 14.99
C VAL A 93 -0.13 13.70 16.21
N GLN A 94 -0.59 14.79 16.79
CA GLN A 94 -0.01 15.40 17.98
C GLN A 94 -0.76 14.91 19.22
N ARG A 95 -0.03 14.41 20.21
CA ARG A 95 -0.59 13.95 21.48
C ARG A 95 -0.58 15.09 22.51
N HIS A 96 -1.68 15.26 23.22
CA HIS A 96 -1.85 16.17 24.33
C HIS A 96 -2.15 15.41 25.63
N LEU A 97 -2.24 16.13 26.74
CA LEU A 97 -2.62 15.52 28.03
C LEU A 97 -4.00 14.84 27.99
N ASN A 98 -4.96 15.44 27.28
CA ASN A 98 -6.36 15.01 27.25
C ASN A 98 -6.85 14.56 25.86
N GLY A 99 -5.97 14.10 24.97
CA GLY A 99 -6.38 13.64 23.65
C GLY A 99 -5.35 13.88 22.57
N PHE A 100 -5.85 14.06 21.35
CA PHE A 100 -5.03 14.18 20.14
C PHE A 100 -5.54 15.28 19.23
N THR A 101 -4.63 15.93 18.52
CA THR A 101 -4.92 16.71 17.32
C THR A 101 -4.37 15.98 16.10
N VAL A 102 -5.24 15.67 15.15
CA VAL A 102 -4.84 15.09 13.87
C VAL A 102 -4.75 16.21 12.85
N HIS A 103 -3.54 16.49 12.39
CA HIS A 103 -3.26 17.52 11.40
C HIS A 103 -3.28 16.94 9.99
N ALA A 104 -4.05 17.55 9.11
CA ALA A 104 -4.18 17.14 7.72
C ALA A 104 -4.06 18.32 6.76
N LEU A 105 -3.80 18.02 5.49
CA LEU A 105 -3.80 18.96 4.38
C LEU A 105 -4.93 18.59 3.44
N LEU A 106 -5.76 19.58 3.07
CA LEU A 106 -6.92 19.39 2.22
C LEU A 106 -6.59 19.71 0.76
N GLY A 107 -7.15 18.89 -0.12
CA GLY A 107 -7.19 19.13 -1.56
C GLY A 107 -5.95 18.63 -2.32
N PRO A 108 -5.97 18.71 -3.65
CA PRO A 108 -4.91 18.19 -4.52
C PRO A 108 -3.58 18.91 -4.33
N GLU A 109 -3.61 20.22 -4.10
CA GLU A 109 -2.42 21.04 -3.87
C GLU A 109 -1.88 20.91 -2.43
N GLN A 110 -2.66 20.32 -1.52
CA GLN A 110 -2.28 20.07 -0.13
C GLN A 110 -1.80 21.33 0.62
N GLU A 111 -2.45 22.45 0.39
CA GLU A 111 -2.07 23.75 0.94
C GLU A 111 -3.00 24.25 2.05
N ARG A 112 -4.20 23.68 2.17
CA ARG A 112 -5.17 24.07 3.18
C ARG A 112 -5.06 23.20 4.42
N PRO A 113 -4.63 23.75 5.58
CA PRO A 113 -4.56 22.99 6.82
C PRO A 113 -5.97 22.64 7.33
N ALA A 114 -6.10 21.46 7.92
CA ALA A 114 -7.27 21.01 8.63
C ALA A 114 -6.83 20.28 9.91
N GLU A 115 -7.61 20.44 10.97
CA GLU A 115 -7.35 19.82 12.26
C GLU A 115 -8.58 19.08 12.77
N VAL A 116 -8.36 17.92 13.38
CA VAL A 116 -9.39 17.10 14.00
C VAL A 116 -8.98 16.78 15.42
N LEU A 117 -9.79 17.23 16.39
CA LEU A 117 -9.61 16.90 17.79
C LEU A 117 -10.27 15.56 18.11
N ALA A 118 -9.56 14.69 18.83
CA ALA A 118 -10.03 13.36 19.19
C ALA A 118 -9.54 12.93 20.57
N ASP A 119 -10.33 12.06 21.23
CA ASP A 119 -9.99 11.45 22.50
C ASP A 119 -9.21 10.13 22.30
N ALA A 120 -9.35 9.54 21.09
CA ALA A 120 -8.63 8.37 20.63
C ALA A 120 -8.36 8.42 19.14
N VAL A 121 -7.31 7.71 18.68
CA VAL A 121 -6.94 7.61 17.26
C VAL A 121 -6.83 6.16 16.86
N LEU A 122 -7.38 5.84 15.67
CA LEU A 122 -7.15 4.57 14.99
C LEU A 122 -6.32 4.82 13.72
N LEU A 123 -5.17 4.19 13.63
CA LEU A 123 -4.33 4.15 12.45
C LEU A 123 -4.76 2.98 11.54
N ALA A 124 -5.36 3.29 10.40
CA ALA A 124 -5.79 2.34 9.38
C ALA A 124 -5.20 2.74 8.01
N THR A 125 -3.94 3.16 8.01
CA THR A 125 -3.22 3.75 6.90
C THR A 125 -2.88 2.78 5.76
N GLY A 126 -3.11 1.48 5.97
CA GLY A 126 -2.93 0.44 4.96
C GLY A 126 -1.46 0.11 4.68
N GLY A 127 -1.17 -0.22 3.43
CA GLY A 127 0.17 -0.54 2.94
C GLY A 127 0.43 0.10 1.59
N TYR A 128 1.68 0.02 1.14
CA TYR A 128 2.14 0.46 -0.18
C TYR A 128 2.99 -0.61 -0.84
N GLU A 129 3.12 -0.53 -2.16
CA GLU A 129 3.82 -1.56 -2.92
C GLU A 129 5.33 -1.52 -2.71
N LYS A 130 5.92 -2.70 -2.58
CA LYS A 130 7.37 -2.89 -2.54
C LYS A 130 7.91 -2.86 -3.96
N VAL A 131 8.80 -1.93 -4.24
CA VAL A 131 9.47 -1.79 -5.53
C VAL A 131 10.89 -2.34 -5.44
N LEU A 132 11.25 -3.18 -6.41
CA LEU A 132 12.60 -3.68 -6.63
C LEU A 132 13.06 -3.18 -8.00
N PRO A 133 14.05 -2.27 -8.06
CA PRO A 133 14.56 -1.72 -9.31
C PRO A 133 15.28 -2.77 -10.17
N PHE A 134 15.19 -2.58 -11.48
CA PHE A 134 15.91 -3.34 -12.51
C PHE A 134 16.17 -2.40 -13.70
N PRO A 135 17.09 -2.70 -14.63
CA PRO A 135 17.35 -1.85 -15.80
C PRO A 135 16.08 -1.51 -16.58
N GLY A 136 15.84 -0.22 -16.81
CA GLY A 136 14.68 0.29 -17.56
C GLY A 136 13.37 0.40 -16.76
N TRP A 137 13.32 0.10 -15.46
CA TRP A 137 12.07 0.16 -14.67
C TRP A 137 11.44 1.55 -14.57
N THR A 138 12.19 2.60 -14.91
CA THR A 138 11.69 4.00 -14.91
C THR A 138 11.06 4.43 -16.22
N LEU A 139 11.09 3.59 -17.26
CA LEU A 139 10.50 3.91 -18.56
C LEU A 139 8.99 4.16 -18.47
N PRO A 140 8.46 5.15 -19.19
CA PRO A 140 7.03 5.28 -19.40
C PRO A 140 6.42 3.99 -19.95
N GLY A 141 5.37 3.48 -19.29
CA GLY A 141 4.79 2.17 -19.54
C GLY A 141 5.14 1.14 -18.47
N VAL A 142 6.17 1.38 -17.64
CA VAL A 142 6.42 0.58 -16.45
C VAL A 142 5.65 1.18 -15.27
N VAL A 143 4.74 0.41 -14.70
CA VAL A 143 3.90 0.79 -13.58
C VAL A 143 3.93 -0.29 -12.50
N THR A 144 3.54 0.04 -11.28
CA THR A 144 3.35 -1.00 -10.26
C THR A 144 2.07 -1.79 -10.52
N ALA A 145 2.00 -3.02 -10.03
CA ALA A 145 0.83 -3.89 -10.21
C ALA A 145 -0.44 -3.25 -9.60
N GLY A 146 -0.35 -2.68 -8.40
CA GLY A 146 -1.42 -1.92 -7.79
C GLY A 146 -1.70 -0.60 -8.50
N GLY A 147 -0.68 0.04 -9.06
CA GLY A 147 -0.82 1.23 -9.91
C GLY A 147 -1.66 0.95 -11.15
N ALA A 148 -1.39 -0.14 -11.89
CA ALA A 148 -2.20 -0.58 -13.01
C ALA A 148 -3.67 -0.85 -12.62
N GLN A 149 -3.86 -1.49 -11.46
CA GLN A 149 -5.19 -1.74 -10.93
C GLN A 149 -5.90 -0.45 -10.49
N ALA A 150 -5.16 0.51 -9.93
CA ALA A 150 -5.71 1.82 -9.53
C ALA A 150 -6.15 2.64 -10.74
N MET A 151 -5.40 2.63 -11.84
CA MET A 151 -5.81 3.26 -13.11
C MET A 151 -7.12 2.66 -13.62
N LEU A 152 -7.24 1.33 -13.64
CA LEU A 152 -8.45 0.65 -14.08
C LEU A 152 -9.64 0.91 -13.16
N LYS A 153 -9.48 0.74 -11.85
CA LYS A 153 -10.59 0.83 -10.89
C LYS A 153 -11.01 2.26 -10.57
N GLY A 154 -10.06 3.19 -10.53
CA GLY A 154 -10.31 4.58 -10.15
C GLY A 154 -10.66 5.48 -11.33
N ALA A 155 -9.97 5.29 -12.46
CA ALA A 155 -10.10 6.18 -13.62
C ALA A 155 -10.68 5.50 -14.86
N LEU A 156 -11.01 4.20 -14.82
CA LEU A 156 -11.45 3.40 -15.97
C LEU A 156 -10.46 3.47 -17.16
N VAL A 157 -9.17 3.62 -16.86
CA VAL A 157 -8.09 3.75 -17.84
C VAL A 157 -7.28 2.45 -17.85
N LEU A 158 -7.04 1.93 -19.05
CA LEU A 158 -6.08 0.85 -19.26
C LEU A 158 -4.67 1.44 -19.43
N PRO A 159 -3.65 0.86 -18.80
CA PRO A 159 -2.29 1.41 -18.84
C PRO A 159 -1.62 1.30 -20.23
N GLY A 160 -2.19 0.50 -21.13
CA GLY A 160 -1.71 0.30 -22.50
C GLY A 160 -2.59 -0.69 -23.26
N ARG A 161 -2.02 -1.36 -24.26
CA ARG A 161 -2.71 -2.35 -25.11
C ARG A 161 -2.22 -3.77 -24.86
N ILE A 162 -0.91 -3.96 -24.67
CA ILE A 162 -0.26 -5.26 -24.44
C ILE A 162 0.54 -5.18 -23.16
N ALA A 163 0.15 -5.95 -22.14
CA ALA A 163 0.81 -5.94 -20.84
C ALA A 163 1.56 -7.24 -20.56
N VAL A 164 2.68 -7.08 -19.86
CA VAL A 164 3.28 -8.13 -19.04
C VAL A 164 3.00 -7.80 -17.57
N VAL A 165 2.49 -8.78 -16.82
CA VAL A 165 2.32 -8.66 -15.36
C VAL A 165 3.40 -9.51 -14.71
N ALA A 166 4.26 -8.90 -13.88
CA ALA A 166 5.44 -9.57 -13.37
C ALA A 166 5.71 -9.26 -11.89
N GLY A 167 6.48 -10.14 -11.24
CA GLY A 167 6.95 -9.92 -9.88
C GLY A 167 6.79 -11.12 -8.99
N THR A 168 6.29 -10.90 -7.76
CA THR A 168 6.13 -11.94 -6.75
C THR A 168 4.86 -11.70 -5.95
N GLY A 169 4.02 -12.72 -5.87
CA GLY A 169 2.91 -12.69 -4.93
C GLY A 169 1.52 -12.74 -5.53
N PRO A 170 0.52 -13.02 -4.68
CA PRO A 170 -0.84 -13.30 -5.12
C PRO A 170 -1.55 -12.08 -5.74
N LEU A 171 -1.05 -10.85 -5.54
CA LEU A 171 -1.62 -9.64 -6.15
C LEU A 171 -1.52 -9.66 -7.68
N LEU A 172 -0.53 -10.36 -8.24
CA LEU A 172 -0.35 -10.46 -9.70
C LEU A 172 -1.56 -11.11 -10.37
N LEU A 173 -2.21 -12.07 -9.71
CA LEU A 173 -3.36 -12.80 -10.26
C LEU A 173 -4.58 -11.89 -10.52
N PRO A 174 -5.11 -11.14 -9.53
CA PRO A 174 -6.21 -10.22 -9.77
C PRO A 174 -5.84 -9.05 -10.69
N VAL A 175 -4.57 -8.65 -10.75
CA VAL A 175 -4.13 -7.63 -11.71
C VAL A 175 -4.18 -8.17 -13.13
N ALA A 176 -3.55 -9.32 -13.41
CA ALA A 176 -3.54 -9.93 -14.74
C ALA A 176 -4.96 -10.25 -15.24
N THR A 177 -5.78 -10.89 -14.39
CA THR A 177 -7.15 -11.26 -14.76
C THR A 177 -8.07 -10.04 -14.90
N GLY A 178 -7.89 -9.01 -14.07
CA GLY A 178 -8.67 -7.77 -14.14
C GLY A 178 -8.38 -6.97 -15.41
N LEU A 179 -7.10 -6.81 -15.77
CA LEU A 179 -6.69 -6.16 -17.00
C LEU A 179 -7.19 -6.93 -18.24
N ALA A 180 -7.05 -8.27 -18.24
CA ALA A 180 -7.56 -9.11 -19.34
C ALA A 180 -9.08 -9.04 -19.47
N ALA A 181 -9.82 -9.04 -18.37
CA ALA A 181 -11.28 -8.91 -18.36
C ALA A 181 -11.74 -7.52 -18.84
N ALA A 182 -10.90 -6.49 -18.66
CA ALA A 182 -11.15 -5.14 -19.17
C ALA A 182 -10.78 -4.96 -20.65
N GLY A 183 -10.27 -6.01 -21.31
CA GLY A 183 -9.98 -6.01 -22.75
C GLY A 183 -8.51 -5.71 -23.12
N LEU A 184 -7.62 -5.61 -22.14
CA LEU A 184 -6.19 -5.48 -22.40
C LEU A 184 -5.59 -6.86 -22.69
N GLU A 185 -4.71 -6.97 -23.70
CA GLU A 185 -3.97 -8.19 -23.98
C GLU A 185 -2.90 -8.40 -22.91
N VAL A 186 -3.01 -9.46 -22.10
CA VAL A 186 -1.97 -9.85 -21.15
C VAL A 186 -1.11 -10.92 -21.82
N ALA A 187 0.03 -10.50 -22.36
CA ALA A 187 0.96 -11.37 -23.10
C ALA A 187 1.60 -12.41 -22.18
N ALA A 188 1.89 -12.04 -20.93
CA ALA A 188 2.47 -12.95 -19.95
C ALA A 188 2.16 -12.55 -18.50
N LEU A 189 2.08 -13.57 -17.64
CA LEU A 189 2.22 -13.47 -16.18
C LEU A 189 3.56 -14.11 -15.79
N VAL A 190 4.45 -13.33 -15.18
CA VAL A 190 5.80 -13.73 -14.80
C VAL A 190 5.90 -13.74 -13.28
N GLU A 191 5.90 -14.93 -12.67
CA GLU A 191 5.96 -15.13 -11.23
C GLU A 191 7.35 -15.62 -10.81
N SER A 192 8.01 -14.88 -9.94
CA SER A 192 9.36 -15.22 -9.47
C SER A 192 9.38 -16.33 -8.44
N ALA A 193 8.29 -16.56 -7.71
CA ALA A 193 8.21 -17.57 -6.68
C ALA A 193 8.28 -19.00 -7.24
N ASP A 194 8.78 -19.93 -6.41
CA ASP A 194 8.76 -21.36 -6.72
C ASP A 194 7.41 -21.95 -6.32
N PRO A 195 6.63 -22.52 -7.26
CA PRO A 195 5.37 -23.19 -6.93
C PRO A 195 5.51 -24.32 -5.91
N LYS A 196 6.70 -24.94 -5.81
CA LYS A 196 6.97 -25.98 -4.81
C LYS A 196 7.01 -25.44 -3.38
N ALA A 197 7.24 -24.15 -3.18
CA ALA A 197 7.22 -23.51 -1.86
C ALA A 197 5.83 -23.67 -1.18
N PHE A 198 4.75 -23.71 -1.97
CA PHE A 198 3.40 -23.97 -1.47
C PHE A 198 3.26 -25.30 -0.76
N LEU A 199 3.94 -26.35 -1.23
CA LEU A 199 3.87 -27.69 -0.64
C LEU A 199 4.38 -27.72 0.80
N ARG A 200 5.39 -26.87 1.12
CA ARG A 200 5.95 -26.76 2.47
C ARG A 200 4.96 -26.17 3.48
N HIS A 201 3.99 -25.38 2.99
CA HIS A 201 2.98 -24.70 3.80
C HIS A 201 1.56 -25.28 3.61
N GLY A 202 1.45 -26.51 3.06
CA GLY A 202 0.18 -27.11 2.65
C GLY A 202 -0.92 -27.12 3.71
N ARG A 203 -0.57 -27.29 5.01
CA ARG A 203 -1.54 -27.25 6.11
C ARG A 203 -2.18 -25.87 6.28
N ALA A 204 -1.39 -24.79 6.15
CA ALA A 204 -1.90 -23.42 6.28
C ALA A 204 -2.84 -23.08 5.11
N PHE A 205 -2.50 -23.51 3.90
CA PHE A 205 -3.35 -23.34 2.72
C PHE A 205 -4.63 -24.17 2.79
N ALA A 206 -4.55 -25.44 3.20
CA ALA A 206 -5.72 -26.30 3.37
C ALA A 206 -6.72 -25.79 4.43
N ALA A 207 -6.24 -25.03 5.42
CA ALA A 207 -7.09 -24.41 6.44
C ALA A 207 -7.94 -23.24 5.90
N GLN A 208 -7.73 -22.81 4.65
CA GLN A 208 -8.44 -21.68 4.01
C GLN A 208 -9.02 -22.07 2.64
N PRO A 209 -10.01 -22.97 2.58
CA PRO A 209 -10.55 -23.50 1.32
C PRO A 209 -11.15 -22.41 0.43
N ALA A 210 -11.72 -21.34 1.02
CA ALA A 210 -12.21 -20.20 0.26
C ALA A 210 -11.10 -19.47 -0.52
N LYS A 211 -9.90 -19.36 0.06
CA LYS A 211 -8.74 -18.76 -0.62
C LYS A 211 -8.16 -19.66 -1.70
N LEU A 212 -8.21 -20.98 -1.52
CA LEU A 212 -7.85 -21.91 -2.58
C LEU A 212 -8.85 -21.85 -3.74
N ALA A 213 -10.14 -21.76 -3.46
CA ALA A 213 -11.18 -21.58 -4.49
C ALA A 213 -10.98 -20.26 -5.26
N GLU A 214 -10.64 -19.16 -4.57
CA GLU A 214 -10.32 -17.86 -5.19
C GLU A 214 -9.09 -18.01 -6.13
N GLY A 215 -8.03 -18.67 -5.70
CA GLY A 215 -6.85 -18.96 -6.53
C GLY A 215 -7.19 -19.80 -7.77
N ALA A 216 -8.05 -20.82 -7.62
CA ALA A 216 -8.52 -21.65 -8.74
C ALA A 216 -9.36 -20.84 -9.75
N GLN A 217 -10.18 -19.88 -9.30
CA GLN A 217 -10.92 -18.97 -10.18
C GLN A 217 -9.97 -18.09 -11.00
N TYR A 218 -8.92 -17.55 -10.38
CA TYR A 218 -7.91 -16.80 -11.13
C TYR A 218 -7.18 -17.67 -12.15
N ALA A 219 -6.79 -18.89 -11.79
CA ALA A 219 -6.15 -19.80 -12.72
C ALA A 219 -7.06 -20.12 -13.93
N ALA A 220 -8.35 -20.39 -13.69
CA ALA A 220 -9.32 -20.59 -14.75
C ALA A 220 -9.51 -19.34 -15.65
N ALA A 221 -9.47 -18.12 -15.06
CA ALA A 221 -9.55 -16.87 -15.80
C ALA A 221 -8.31 -16.67 -16.68
N LEU A 222 -7.09 -16.93 -16.16
CA LEU A 222 -5.85 -16.86 -16.95
C LEU A 222 -5.90 -17.81 -18.15
N LEU A 223 -6.36 -19.05 -17.94
CA LEU A 223 -6.52 -20.02 -19.04
C LEU A 223 -7.55 -19.54 -20.08
N ARG A 224 -8.70 -19.01 -19.64
CA ARG A 224 -9.73 -18.48 -20.54
C ARG A 224 -9.22 -17.32 -21.38
N HIS A 225 -8.41 -16.45 -20.80
CA HIS A 225 -7.80 -15.31 -21.50
C HIS A 225 -6.48 -15.69 -22.22
N ARG A 226 -6.08 -16.96 -22.20
CA ARG A 226 -4.87 -17.51 -22.84
C ARG A 226 -3.59 -16.82 -22.40
N VAL A 227 -3.53 -16.35 -21.13
CA VAL A 227 -2.35 -15.71 -20.54
C VAL A 227 -1.24 -16.73 -20.35
N ARG A 228 -0.08 -16.52 -20.95
CA ARG A 228 1.09 -17.36 -20.76
C ARG A 228 1.66 -17.14 -19.35
N THR A 229 1.91 -18.20 -18.60
CA THR A 229 2.46 -18.10 -17.25
C THR A 229 3.87 -18.66 -17.19
N TYR A 230 4.78 -17.86 -16.65
CA TYR A 230 6.19 -18.20 -16.41
C TYR A 230 6.42 -18.24 -14.90
N ALA A 231 6.51 -19.43 -14.31
CA ALA A 231 6.88 -19.60 -12.90
C ALA A 231 8.40 -19.69 -12.75
N ARG A 232 8.94 -19.18 -11.63
CA ARG A 232 10.38 -19.06 -11.38
C ARG A 232 11.10 -18.26 -12.48
N HIS A 233 10.47 -17.19 -12.91
CA HIS A 233 11.05 -16.23 -13.85
C HIS A 233 10.97 -14.83 -13.26
N THR A 234 11.88 -13.96 -13.66
CA THR A 234 11.88 -12.55 -13.28
C THR A 234 12.07 -11.68 -14.53
N VAL A 235 11.69 -10.41 -14.42
CA VAL A 235 12.07 -9.39 -15.40
C VAL A 235 13.53 -9.02 -15.13
N VAL A 236 14.34 -9.08 -16.16
CA VAL A 236 15.77 -8.71 -16.11
C VAL A 236 15.96 -7.27 -16.56
N GLU A 237 15.22 -6.87 -17.61
CA GLU A 237 15.37 -5.56 -18.24
C GLU A 237 14.07 -5.15 -18.94
N ALA A 238 13.75 -3.86 -18.88
CA ALA A 238 12.73 -3.23 -19.72
C ALA A 238 13.41 -2.41 -20.81
N HIS A 239 12.97 -2.59 -22.06
CA HIS A 239 13.56 -1.95 -23.23
C HIS A 239 12.67 -0.82 -23.71
N GLY A 240 13.27 0.36 -23.87
CA GLY A 240 12.66 1.51 -24.51
C GLY A 240 12.88 1.52 -26.02
N GLY A 241 11.94 2.14 -26.71
CA GLY A 241 12.08 2.49 -28.12
C GLY A 241 11.57 3.90 -28.37
N THR A 242 12.02 4.50 -29.48
CA THR A 242 11.51 5.79 -29.92
C THR A 242 10.04 5.65 -30.31
N ALA A 243 9.16 6.38 -29.63
CA ALA A 243 7.74 6.41 -29.98
C ALA A 243 7.58 6.85 -31.45
N HIS A 244 7.19 5.93 -32.32
CA HIS A 244 6.74 6.28 -33.65
C HIS A 244 5.48 7.14 -33.53
N GLY A 245 5.52 8.37 -34.05
CA GLY A 245 4.58 9.44 -33.83
C GLY A 245 3.13 9.00 -33.91
N GLY A 246 2.45 9.04 -32.78
CA GLY A 246 1.01 9.20 -32.71
C GLY A 246 0.73 10.69 -32.55
N GLU A 247 0.00 11.29 -33.48
CA GLU A 247 -0.47 12.66 -33.37
C GLU A 247 -1.29 12.83 -32.09
N ALA A 248 -0.68 13.38 -31.06
CA ALA A 248 -1.42 13.89 -29.92
C ALA A 248 -1.97 15.27 -30.31
N ARG A 249 -3.29 15.41 -30.29
CA ARG A 249 -3.94 16.72 -30.46
C ARG A 249 -3.37 17.70 -29.46
N GLY A 250 -2.55 18.65 -29.95
CA GLY A 250 -2.15 19.87 -29.23
C GLY A 250 -0.91 19.77 -28.37
N GLY A 251 0.27 19.61 -28.94
CA GLY A 251 1.58 19.83 -28.31
C GLY A 251 2.62 18.82 -28.81
N GLU A 252 3.79 19.31 -29.25
CA GLU A 252 4.95 18.48 -29.56
C GLU A 252 5.38 17.71 -28.28
N VAL A 253 5.04 16.45 -28.21
CA VAL A 253 5.67 15.54 -27.26
C VAL A 253 7.06 15.25 -27.81
N ARG A 254 8.10 15.85 -27.22
CA ARG A 254 9.49 15.43 -27.44
C ARG A 254 9.53 13.91 -27.19
N GLY A 255 9.86 13.13 -28.23
CA GLY A 255 9.88 11.69 -28.21
C GLY A 255 10.85 11.16 -27.16
N GLY A 256 10.36 10.89 -25.95
CA GLY A 256 11.07 10.11 -24.95
C GLY A 256 10.88 8.63 -25.24
N GLU A 257 11.86 7.81 -24.88
CA GLU A 257 11.75 6.36 -24.97
C GLU A 257 10.56 5.87 -24.14
N ARG A 258 9.76 4.98 -24.73
CA ARG A 258 8.66 4.27 -24.05
C ARG A 258 8.94 2.79 -24.07
N LEU A 259 8.33 2.06 -23.13
CA LEU A 259 8.41 0.61 -23.11
C LEU A 259 7.91 -0.01 -24.40
N GLU A 260 8.73 -0.87 -25.03
CA GLU A 260 8.40 -1.65 -26.22
C GLU A 260 8.50 -3.16 -25.96
N ALA A 261 9.33 -3.57 -25.03
CA ALA A 261 9.51 -4.97 -24.69
C ALA A 261 10.12 -5.13 -23.28
N VAL A 262 10.01 -6.32 -22.74
CA VAL A 262 10.73 -6.75 -21.54
C VAL A 262 11.53 -8.01 -21.83
N THR A 263 12.70 -8.14 -21.21
CA THR A 263 13.43 -9.41 -21.13
C THR A 263 13.11 -10.09 -19.81
N VAL A 264 12.65 -11.33 -19.90
CA VAL A 264 12.40 -12.20 -18.75
C VAL A 264 13.35 -13.39 -18.80
N ALA A 265 13.77 -13.89 -17.63
CA ALA A 265 14.64 -15.06 -17.55
C ALA A 265 14.26 -15.98 -16.40
N ALA A 266 14.61 -17.26 -16.52
CA ALA A 266 14.38 -18.23 -15.47
C ALA A 266 15.32 -18.02 -14.28
N LEU A 267 14.84 -18.35 -13.08
CA LEU A 267 15.64 -18.34 -11.85
C LEU A 267 16.09 -19.75 -11.49
N ASP A 268 17.32 -19.87 -10.99
CA ASP A 268 17.84 -21.09 -10.40
C ASP A 268 17.34 -21.30 -8.95
N ALA A 269 17.85 -22.33 -8.28
CA ALA A 269 17.43 -22.66 -6.91
C ALA A 269 17.81 -21.58 -5.90
N ASP A 270 18.86 -20.81 -6.17
CA ASP A 270 19.38 -19.76 -5.31
C ASP A 270 18.78 -18.38 -5.60
N GLY A 271 17.85 -18.32 -6.58
CA GLY A 271 17.19 -17.07 -7.00
C GLY A 271 18.03 -16.19 -7.93
N ARG A 272 19.06 -16.75 -8.59
CA ARG A 272 19.85 -16.08 -9.62
C ARG A 272 19.23 -16.30 -11.00
N VAL A 273 19.44 -15.33 -11.88
CA VAL A 273 19.11 -15.48 -13.29
C VAL A 273 19.97 -16.58 -13.92
N ARG A 274 19.31 -17.49 -14.64
CA ARG A 274 19.98 -18.55 -15.40
C ARG A 274 20.35 -18.02 -16.79
N PRO A 275 21.65 -17.89 -17.11
CA PRO A 275 22.10 -17.44 -18.42
C PRO A 275 21.57 -18.35 -19.55
N GLY A 276 21.23 -17.77 -20.70
CA GLY A 276 20.72 -18.48 -21.87
C GLY A 276 19.24 -18.86 -21.78
N THR A 277 18.50 -18.35 -20.78
CA THR A 277 17.05 -18.55 -20.66
C THR A 277 16.25 -17.28 -20.96
N GLU A 278 16.92 -16.22 -21.36
CA GLU A 278 16.34 -14.91 -21.63
C GLU A 278 15.34 -14.99 -22.77
N ARG A 279 14.20 -14.34 -22.57
CA ARG A 279 13.12 -14.23 -23.57
C ARG A 279 12.65 -12.79 -23.64
N ARG A 280 12.68 -12.22 -24.82
CA ARG A 280 12.10 -10.91 -25.09
C ARG A 280 10.61 -11.05 -25.37
N ILE A 281 9.78 -10.26 -24.67
CA ILE A 281 8.33 -10.21 -24.81
C ILE A 281 7.95 -8.78 -25.18
N ALA A 282 7.36 -8.60 -26.36
CA ALA A 282 6.86 -7.29 -26.79
C ALA A 282 5.67 -6.87 -25.92
N CYS A 283 5.70 -5.65 -25.40
CA CYS A 283 4.63 -5.05 -24.62
C CYS A 283 4.81 -3.55 -24.52
N ASP A 284 3.72 -2.81 -24.37
CA ASP A 284 3.73 -1.36 -24.12
C ASP A 284 3.45 -1.04 -22.62
N THR A 285 3.18 -2.07 -21.84
CA THR A 285 2.92 -1.98 -20.40
C THR A 285 3.61 -3.11 -19.66
N LEU A 286 4.32 -2.76 -18.57
CA LEU A 286 4.81 -3.70 -17.57
C LEU A 286 4.19 -3.32 -16.21
N ALA A 287 3.31 -4.18 -15.70
CA ALA A 287 2.77 -4.06 -14.35
C ALA A 287 3.58 -4.94 -13.39
N VAL A 288 4.45 -4.34 -12.56
CA VAL A 288 5.39 -5.08 -11.71
C VAL A 288 5.06 -4.90 -10.22
N GLY A 289 5.12 -6.00 -9.44
CA GLY A 289 4.89 -5.97 -7.98
C GLY A 289 5.63 -7.06 -7.24
N HIS A 290 6.21 -6.72 -6.09
CA HIS A 290 6.97 -7.65 -5.26
C HIS A 290 6.42 -7.70 -3.82
N GLY A 291 5.09 -7.68 -3.70
CA GLY A 291 4.38 -7.60 -2.43
C GLY A 291 4.22 -6.16 -1.95
N MET A 292 3.85 -6.03 -0.69
CA MET A 292 3.52 -4.75 -0.06
C MET A 292 4.30 -4.57 1.23
N LEU A 293 4.40 -3.32 1.68
CA LEU A 293 4.96 -2.92 2.97
C LEU A 293 3.90 -2.17 3.77
N PRO A 294 3.87 -2.30 5.10
CA PRO A 294 2.97 -1.56 5.96
C PRO A 294 3.25 -0.05 5.89
N HIS A 295 2.20 0.75 5.96
CA HIS A 295 2.34 2.21 6.01
C HIS A 295 2.34 2.67 7.48
N THR A 296 3.52 2.73 8.09
CA THR A 296 3.73 2.96 9.52
C THR A 296 4.19 4.38 9.86
N ASP A 297 4.35 5.27 8.88
CA ASP A 297 4.94 6.60 9.09
C ASP A 297 4.29 7.41 10.24
N LEU A 298 2.95 7.42 10.35
CA LEU A 298 2.23 8.08 11.45
C LEU A 298 2.47 7.38 12.81
N ALA A 299 2.55 6.06 12.80
CA ALA A 299 2.85 5.30 14.01
C ALA A 299 4.27 5.57 14.51
N GLU A 300 5.22 5.70 13.58
CA GLU A 300 6.61 6.05 13.89
C GLU A 300 6.71 7.46 14.49
N THR A 301 5.99 8.45 13.95
CA THR A 301 5.98 9.81 14.52
C THR A 301 5.33 9.87 15.89
N LEU A 302 4.39 8.97 16.20
CA LEU A 302 3.79 8.82 17.53
C LEU A 302 4.66 8.04 18.52
N GLY A 303 5.76 7.43 18.05
CA GLY A 303 6.65 6.60 18.87
C GLY A 303 6.11 5.20 19.14
N CYS A 304 5.16 4.71 18.37
CA CYS A 304 4.62 3.36 18.48
C CYS A 304 5.70 2.31 18.17
N ARG A 305 5.67 1.19 18.89
CA ARG A 305 6.61 0.10 18.69
C ARG A 305 6.29 -0.70 17.44
N LEU A 306 7.32 -0.96 16.64
CA LEU A 306 7.26 -1.86 15.49
C LEU A 306 7.88 -3.22 15.83
N ASP A 307 7.42 -4.28 15.15
CA ASP A 307 8.05 -5.60 15.08
C ASP A 307 8.48 -5.81 13.61
N GLY A 308 9.76 -5.66 13.33
CA GLY A 308 10.25 -5.49 11.98
C GLY A 308 9.68 -4.21 11.34
N LEU A 309 8.83 -4.37 10.32
CA LEU A 309 8.13 -3.26 9.65
C LEU A 309 6.65 -3.16 10.05
N ASP A 310 6.12 -4.14 10.78
CA ASP A 310 4.72 -4.19 11.17
C ASP A 310 4.48 -3.41 12.46
N LEU A 311 3.41 -2.65 12.54
CA LEU A 311 3.02 -1.97 13.77
C LEU A 311 2.50 -2.99 14.79
N ARG A 312 3.17 -3.05 15.96
CA ARG A 312 2.80 -3.97 17.01
C ARG A 312 1.51 -3.57 17.71
N VAL A 313 0.59 -4.52 17.82
CA VAL A 313 -0.68 -4.35 18.55
C VAL A 313 -0.99 -5.56 19.43
N ASP A 314 -1.82 -5.33 20.45
CA ASP A 314 -2.36 -6.39 21.31
C ASP A 314 -3.64 -7.03 20.73
N ASP A 315 -4.27 -7.90 21.51
CA ASP A 315 -5.50 -8.58 21.08
C ASP A 315 -6.73 -7.67 20.91
N GLU A 316 -6.68 -6.47 21.46
CA GLU A 316 -7.66 -5.40 21.29
C GLU A 316 -7.30 -4.44 20.14
N GLN A 317 -6.22 -4.70 19.39
CA GLN A 317 -5.64 -3.81 18.38
C GLN A 317 -5.09 -2.49 18.97
N ARG A 318 -4.72 -2.45 20.25
CA ARG A 318 -4.07 -1.29 20.87
C ARG A 318 -2.57 -1.34 20.58
N THR A 319 -2.00 -0.18 20.32
CA THR A 319 -0.54 0.00 20.32
C THR A 319 -0.03 0.16 21.75
N ASP A 320 1.28 0.28 21.92
CA ASP A 320 1.91 0.62 23.21
C ASP A 320 1.75 2.10 23.59
N VAL A 321 1.24 2.93 22.68
CA VAL A 321 0.91 4.34 22.94
C VAL A 321 -0.55 4.43 23.40
N ALA A 322 -0.77 4.90 24.62
CA ALA A 322 -2.12 5.01 25.19
C ALA A 322 -3.01 5.92 24.33
N GLY A 323 -4.24 5.47 24.05
CA GLY A 323 -5.20 6.19 23.22
C GLY A 323 -5.02 5.97 21.71
N VAL A 324 -4.05 5.12 21.30
CA VAL A 324 -3.78 4.81 19.90
C VAL A 324 -4.03 3.34 19.61
N TRP A 325 -4.85 3.06 18.61
CA TRP A 325 -5.11 1.73 18.04
C TRP A 325 -4.62 1.66 16.60
N ALA A 326 -4.43 0.46 16.11
CA ALA A 326 -4.13 0.24 14.69
C ALA A 326 -4.80 -1.03 14.16
N ALA A 327 -5.19 -1.01 12.88
CA ALA A 327 -5.85 -2.16 12.24
C ALA A 327 -5.59 -2.18 10.74
N GLY A 328 -5.62 -3.38 10.16
CA GLY A 328 -5.41 -3.62 8.74
C GLY A 328 -3.94 -3.71 8.37
N GLU A 329 -3.60 -3.41 7.13
CA GLU A 329 -2.27 -3.69 6.58
C GLU A 329 -1.14 -2.89 7.23
N THR A 330 -1.42 -1.84 8.00
CA THR A 330 -0.42 -1.16 8.82
C THR A 330 0.11 -2.05 9.96
N THR A 331 -0.65 -3.07 10.38
CA THR A 331 -0.24 -4.07 11.39
C THR A 331 0.26 -5.38 10.78
N GLY A 332 0.60 -5.34 9.50
CA GLY A 332 1.08 -6.46 8.67
C GLY A 332 0.12 -6.79 7.52
N ILE A 333 0.70 -7.10 6.36
CA ILE A 333 -0.05 -7.33 5.13
C ILE A 333 -0.93 -8.58 5.25
N GLY A 334 -2.22 -8.46 4.87
CA GLY A 334 -3.15 -9.60 5.05
C GLY A 334 -4.50 -9.45 4.34
N GLY A 335 -4.64 -8.44 3.49
CA GLY A 335 -5.80 -8.23 2.63
C GLY A 335 -7.08 -7.83 3.36
N ALA A 336 -8.13 -7.56 2.59
CA ALA A 336 -9.35 -6.94 3.09
C ALA A 336 -10.09 -7.74 4.18
N ALA A 337 -10.13 -9.07 4.09
CA ALA A 337 -10.86 -9.88 5.07
C ALA A 337 -10.22 -9.83 6.47
N LEU A 338 -8.88 -9.81 6.54
CA LEU A 338 -8.15 -9.61 7.79
C LEU A 338 -8.36 -8.19 8.31
N SER A 339 -8.23 -7.19 7.45
CA SER A 339 -8.45 -5.79 7.77
C SER A 339 -9.83 -5.52 8.36
N LEU A 340 -10.89 -6.15 7.81
CA LEU A 340 -12.25 -6.08 8.35
C LEU A 340 -12.37 -6.65 9.76
N ALA A 341 -11.74 -7.80 10.00
CA ALA A 341 -11.76 -8.45 11.33
C ALA A 341 -11.06 -7.60 12.38
N GLU A 342 -9.89 -7.07 12.06
CA GLU A 342 -9.11 -6.20 12.94
C GLU A 342 -9.79 -4.87 13.19
N GLY A 343 -10.32 -4.22 12.14
CA GLY A 343 -11.08 -2.99 12.29
C GLY A 343 -12.31 -3.17 13.20
N HIS A 344 -13.04 -4.29 13.04
CA HIS A 344 -14.18 -4.58 13.92
C HIS A 344 -13.76 -4.73 15.39
N ILE A 345 -12.65 -5.44 15.67
CA ILE A 345 -12.09 -5.58 17.01
C ILE A 345 -11.72 -4.21 17.57
N ALA A 346 -10.92 -3.44 16.84
CA ALA A 346 -10.48 -2.11 17.24
C ALA A 346 -11.64 -1.19 17.56
N GLY A 347 -12.65 -1.08 16.67
CA GLY A 347 -13.79 -0.21 16.89
C GLY A 347 -14.61 -0.56 18.13
N ARG A 348 -14.74 -1.85 18.45
CA ARG A 348 -15.44 -2.29 19.67
C ARG A 348 -14.61 -2.05 20.93
N SER A 349 -13.29 -2.31 20.89
CA SER A 349 -12.38 -2.01 21.99
C SER A 349 -12.36 -0.51 22.29
N ILE A 350 -12.18 0.33 21.28
CA ILE A 350 -12.18 1.79 21.41
C ILE A 350 -13.46 2.27 22.08
N ALA A 351 -14.62 1.83 21.61
CA ALA A 351 -15.89 2.25 22.16
C ALA A 351 -16.06 1.89 23.66
N ALA A 352 -15.63 0.70 24.07
CA ALA A 352 -15.70 0.30 25.46
C ALA A 352 -14.71 1.13 26.32
N ARG A 353 -13.46 1.31 25.86
CA ARG A 353 -12.46 2.09 26.59
C ARG A 353 -12.83 3.55 26.75
N LEU A 354 -13.38 4.18 25.69
CA LEU A 354 -13.87 5.56 25.75
C LEU A 354 -15.10 5.72 26.65
N ALA A 355 -15.90 4.67 26.81
CA ALA A 355 -17.02 4.64 27.77
C ALA A 355 -16.56 4.33 29.21
N GLY A 356 -15.26 4.13 29.46
CA GLY A 356 -14.75 3.76 30.77
C GLY A 356 -15.12 2.34 31.21
N THR A 357 -15.49 1.45 30.26
CA THR A 357 -15.87 0.08 30.55
C THR A 357 -14.80 -0.91 30.05
N GLU A 358 -14.69 -2.07 30.74
CA GLU A 358 -13.84 -3.13 30.24
C GLU A 358 -14.42 -3.75 28.96
N PRO A 359 -13.59 -3.89 27.91
CA PRO A 359 -14.03 -4.53 26.68
C PRO A 359 -14.39 -6.00 26.88
N ASP A 360 -15.52 -6.45 26.33
CA ASP A 360 -15.90 -7.86 26.36
C ASP A 360 -15.41 -8.58 25.06
N PRO A 361 -14.41 -9.48 25.17
CA PRO A 361 -13.87 -10.19 24.00
C PRO A 361 -14.90 -11.11 23.32
N ARG A 362 -15.96 -11.52 24.02
CA ARG A 362 -17.04 -12.32 23.42
C ARG A 362 -17.72 -11.57 22.30
N GLY A 363 -17.79 -10.24 22.42
CA GLY A 363 -18.38 -9.36 21.43
C GLY A 363 -17.68 -9.36 20.06
N TRP A 364 -16.44 -9.80 19.97
CA TRP A 364 -15.69 -9.95 18.70
C TRP A 364 -15.03 -11.31 18.53
N ALA A 365 -15.46 -12.34 19.27
CA ALA A 365 -14.85 -13.67 19.23
C ALA A 365 -14.77 -14.28 17.82
N ALA A 366 -15.76 -14.04 16.97
CA ALA A 366 -15.76 -14.50 15.57
C ALA A 366 -14.67 -13.79 14.74
N ALA A 367 -14.53 -12.47 14.90
CA ALA A 367 -13.49 -11.68 14.23
C ALA A 367 -12.09 -12.09 14.72
N ALA A 368 -11.89 -12.32 16.03
CA ALA A 368 -10.63 -12.78 16.59
C ALA A 368 -10.21 -14.15 16.04
N ARG A 369 -11.15 -15.10 15.93
CA ARG A 369 -10.88 -16.41 15.30
C ARG A 369 -10.52 -16.26 13.81
N SER A 370 -11.21 -15.37 13.09
CA SER A 370 -10.90 -15.07 11.68
C SER A 370 -9.51 -14.45 11.55
N ARG A 371 -9.20 -13.44 12.37
CA ARG A 371 -7.87 -12.80 12.44
C ARG A 371 -6.76 -13.84 12.62
N THR A 372 -6.86 -14.70 13.64
CA THR A 372 -5.83 -15.70 13.93
C THR A 372 -5.61 -16.66 12.75
N ARG A 373 -6.68 -17.11 12.11
CA ARG A 373 -6.58 -18.02 10.93
C ARG A 373 -5.96 -17.30 9.73
N LEU A 374 -6.39 -16.07 9.46
CA LEU A 374 -5.89 -15.29 8.32
C LEU A 374 -4.43 -14.88 8.53
N ARG A 375 -4.01 -14.47 9.74
CA ARG A 375 -2.59 -14.17 10.03
C ARG A 375 -1.69 -15.37 9.75
N ARG A 376 -2.09 -16.58 10.18
CA ARG A 376 -1.34 -17.82 9.87
C ARG A 376 -1.28 -18.11 8.37
N PHE A 377 -2.37 -17.88 7.67
CA PHE A 377 -2.43 -18.06 6.22
C PHE A 377 -1.49 -17.08 5.50
N PHE A 378 -1.56 -15.79 5.83
CA PHE A 378 -0.72 -14.78 5.17
C PHE A 378 0.76 -14.93 5.53
N ALA A 379 1.12 -15.34 6.73
CA ALA A 379 2.50 -15.71 7.05
C ALA A 379 3.04 -16.85 6.15
N ALA A 380 2.19 -17.83 5.82
CA ALA A 380 2.55 -18.89 4.87
C ALA A 380 2.62 -18.37 3.42
N VAL A 381 1.76 -17.43 3.04
CA VAL A 381 1.81 -16.74 1.73
C VAL A 381 3.12 -15.95 1.60
N ASP A 382 3.48 -15.15 2.59
CA ASP A 382 4.70 -14.34 2.57
C ASP A 382 5.96 -15.21 2.47
N ALA A 383 5.98 -16.34 3.20
CA ALA A 383 7.08 -17.30 3.10
C ALA A 383 7.15 -17.99 1.73
N ALA A 384 6.00 -18.26 1.09
CA ALA A 384 5.94 -18.91 -0.23
C ALA A 384 6.26 -17.95 -1.38
N TYR A 385 5.97 -16.65 -1.20
CA TYR A 385 6.15 -15.60 -2.20
C TYR A 385 7.28 -14.62 -1.82
N ALA A 386 8.34 -15.11 -1.19
CA ALA A 386 9.52 -14.28 -0.96
C ALA A 386 10.12 -13.80 -2.30
N PRO A 387 10.51 -12.52 -2.41
CA PRO A 387 11.26 -12.04 -3.56
C PRO A 387 12.53 -12.88 -3.81
N PRO A 388 13.05 -12.94 -5.05
CA PRO A 388 14.28 -13.67 -5.33
C PRO A 388 15.41 -13.21 -4.42
N ALA A 389 16.14 -14.14 -3.80
CA ALA A 389 17.18 -13.80 -2.81
C ALA A 389 18.31 -12.92 -3.40
N ARG A 390 18.52 -13.03 -4.70
CA ARG A 390 19.60 -12.33 -5.43
C ARG A 390 19.10 -11.18 -6.32
N TRP A 391 17.93 -10.62 -6.04
CA TRP A 391 17.34 -9.55 -6.86
C TRP A 391 18.25 -8.30 -6.96
N THR A 392 19.12 -8.03 -5.99
CA THR A 392 20.08 -6.91 -6.03
C THR A 392 21.13 -7.06 -7.10
N GLU A 393 21.42 -8.31 -7.55
CA GLU A 393 22.35 -8.59 -8.64
C GLU A 393 21.82 -8.09 -10.02
N LEU A 394 20.52 -7.81 -10.13
CA LEU A 394 19.91 -7.21 -11.34
C LEU A 394 20.17 -5.70 -11.45
N ILE A 395 20.50 -5.04 -10.35
CA ILE A 395 20.75 -3.60 -10.33
C ILE A 395 22.17 -3.35 -10.88
N THR A 396 22.27 -2.74 -12.05
CA THR A 396 23.55 -2.28 -12.61
C THR A 396 23.96 -0.94 -12.02
N ASP A 397 25.16 -0.46 -12.31
CA ASP A 397 25.60 0.85 -11.83
C ASP A 397 24.79 2.01 -12.43
N GLU A 398 24.26 1.84 -13.63
CA GLU A 398 23.42 2.82 -14.33
C GLU A 398 21.94 2.73 -13.91
N THR A 399 21.53 1.65 -13.25
CA THR A 399 20.14 1.47 -12.83
C THR A 399 19.75 2.56 -11.83
N VAL A 400 18.75 3.38 -12.15
CA VAL A 400 18.19 4.36 -11.22
C VAL A 400 17.50 3.62 -10.07
N VAL A 401 17.94 3.84 -8.84
CA VAL A 401 17.36 3.25 -7.62
C VAL A 401 16.40 4.24 -6.96
N CYS A 402 16.81 5.49 -6.81
CA CYS A 402 15.92 6.54 -6.29
C CYS A 402 15.39 7.39 -7.45
N ARG A 403 14.14 7.15 -7.86
CA ARG A 403 13.49 7.85 -8.97
C ARG A 403 13.30 9.36 -8.72
N CYS A 404 13.12 9.77 -7.46
CA CYS A 404 12.86 11.17 -7.10
C CYS A 404 14.13 12.04 -7.17
N GLU A 405 15.29 11.46 -6.85
CA GLU A 405 16.58 12.13 -6.78
C GLU A 405 17.57 11.59 -7.84
N GLU A 406 17.08 10.72 -8.73
CA GLU A 406 17.83 10.11 -9.84
C GLU A 406 19.14 9.41 -9.43
N VAL A 407 19.17 8.87 -8.17
CA VAL A 407 20.35 8.19 -7.63
C VAL A 407 20.44 6.80 -8.21
N THR A 408 21.60 6.45 -8.76
CA THR A 408 21.88 5.18 -9.41
C THR A 408 22.41 4.11 -8.46
N GLY A 409 22.45 2.85 -8.92
CA GLY A 409 23.04 1.73 -8.19
C GLY A 409 24.53 1.93 -7.91
N GLY A 410 25.27 2.48 -8.89
CA GLY A 410 26.69 2.80 -8.75
C GLY A 410 26.97 3.81 -7.65
N ALA A 411 26.18 4.91 -7.59
CA ALA A 411 26.35 5.93 -6.54
C ALA A 411 26.08 5.36 -5.12
N ILE A 412 25.15 4.39 -5.01
CA ILE A 412 24.88 3.75 -3.72
C ILE A 412 26.03 2.80 -3.34
N ARG A 413 26.57 2.02 -4.30
CA ARG A 413 27.74 1.14 -4.05
C ARG A 413 28.96 1.95 -3.65
N GLU A 414 29.25 3.04 -4.34
CA GLU A 414 30.33 3.96 -3.97
C GLU A 414 30.16 4.45 -2.52
N ALA A 415 28.94 4.88 -2.14
CA ALA A 415 28.67 5.31 -0.76
C ALA A 415 28.90 4.19 0.26
N VAL A 416 28.59 2.92 -0.08
CA VAL A 416 28.76 1.76 0.80
C VAL A 416 30.23 1.32 0.85
N ASP A 417 30.83 1.09 -0.31
CA ASP A 417 32.12 0.41 -0.44
C ASP A 417 33.31 1.36 -0.19
N GLU A 418 33.19 2.63 -0.63
CA GLU A 418 34.28 3.62 -0.54
C GLU A 418 34.10 4.58 0.63
N LEU A 419 32.84 5.01 0.92
CA LEU A 419 32.57 5.98 1.97
C LEU A 419 32.08 5.36 3.27
N GLY A 420 31.93 4.02 3.34
CA GLY A 420 31.64 3.26 4.55
C GLY A 420 30.18 3.39 5.06
N ALA A 421 29.22 3.66 4.18
CA ALA A 421 27.81 3.75 4.56
C ALA A 421 27.23 2.37 4.90
N GLY A 422 27.09 2.04 6.18
CA GLY A 422 26.57 0.75 6.66
C GLY A 422 25.06 0.70 6.90
N ASP A 423 24.30 1.75 6.63
CA ASP A 423 22.85 1.84 6.86
C ASP A 423 22.17 2.80 5.87
N VAL A 424 20.83 2.63 5.73
CA VAL A 424 20.00 3.42 4.80
C VAL A 424 20.10 4.92 5.05
N ARG A 425 20.21 5.35 6.31
CA ARG A 425 20.29 6.76 6.66
C ARG A 425 21.61 7.38 6.21
N THR A 426 22.73 6.69 6.41
CA THR A 426 24.05 7.14 5.98
C THR A 426 24.12 7.21 4.45
N VAL A 427 23.63 6.18 3.74
CA VAL A 427 23.48 6.24 2.27
C VAL A 427 22.64 7.44 1.83
N LYS A 428 21.50 7.69 2.49
CA LYS A 428 20.66 8.87 2.21
C LYS A 428 21.42 10.18 2.35
N LEU A 429 22.22 10.34 3.40
CA LEU A 429 22.99 11.57 3.65
C LEU A 429 24.09 11.80 2.60
N LEU A 430 24.71 10.73 2.12
CA LEU A 430 25.78 10.79 1.13
C LEU A 430 25.27 10.94 -0.32
N THR A 431 24.15 10.31 -0.64
CA THR A 431 23.66 10.21 -2.03
C THR A 431 22.36 10.97 -2.30
N ARG A 432 21.65 11.44 -1.26
CA ARG A 432 20.27 11.98 -1.29
C ARG A 432 19.19 10.91 -1.58
N ALA A 433 19.51 9.61 -1.75
CA ALA A 433 18.52 8.57 -1.94
C ALA A 433 17.48 8.57 -0.81
N GLY A 434 16.20 8.74 -1.16
CA GLY A 434 15.09 8.83 -0.20
C GLY A 434 14.81 10.23 0.35
N MET A 435 15.44 11.30 -0.16
CA MET A 435 15.13 12.69 0.21
C MET A 435 13.96 13.27 -0.59
N GLY A 436 13.60 12.68 -1.73
CA GLY A 436 12.55 13.18 -2.59
C GLY A 436 11.15 13.02 -2.01
N TRP A 437 10.14 13.38 -2.79
CA TRP A 437 8.73 13.47 -2.38
C TRP A 437 8.18 12.21 -1.71
N CYS A 438 8.55 11.01 -2.19
CA CYS A 438 8.12 9.75 -1.58
C CYS A 438 8.79 9.44 -0.23
N GLN A 439 9.78 10.21 0.17
CA GLN A 439 10.49 10.05 1.43
C GLN A 439 11.06 8.63 1.65
N GLY A 440 11.57 8.02 0.60
CA GLY A 440 12.19 6.70 0.66
C GLY A 440 11.23 5.51 0.52
N ARG A 441 9.92 5.69 0.49
CA ARG A 441 8.95 4.57 0.37
C ARG A 441 9.23 3.69 -0.84
N MET A 442 9.66 4.27 -1.96
CA MET A 442 9.99 3.51 -3.17
C MET A 442 11.39 2.90 -3.13
N CYS A 443 12.41 3.65 -2.71
CA CYS A 443 13.81 3.23 -2.85
C CYS A 443 14.43 2.59 -1.61
N ALA A 444 13.89 2.81 -0.40
CA ALA A 444 14.52 2.33 0.82
C ALA A 444 14.75 0.79 0.86
N PRO A 445 13.84 -0.06 0.35
CA PRO A 445 14.11 -1.50 0.24
C PRO A 445 15.33 -1.83 -0.63
N ALA A 446 15.49 -1.10 -1.74
CA ALA A 446 16.61 -1.29 -2.65
C ALA A 446 17.93 -0.77 -2.06
N VAL A 447 17.88 0.40 -1.43
CA VAL A 447 19.05 0.96 -0.71
C VAL A 447 19.50 0.02 0.40
N ALA A 448 18.57 -0.51 1.21
CA ALA A 448 18.88 -1.47 2.27
C ALA A 448 19.50 -2.77 1.69
N GLY A 449 18.96 -3.28 0.57
CA GLY A 449 19.47 -4.45 -0.11
C GLY A 449 20.88 -4.26 -0.66
N LEU A 450 21.18 -3.11 -1.27
CA LEU A 450 22.53 -2.78 -1.78
C LEU A 450 23.52 -2.53 -0.65
N ALA A 451 23.08 -1.92 0.45
CA ALA A 451 23.93 -1.70 1.63
C ALA A 451 24.08 -2.95 2.52
N GLY A 452 23.44 -4.07 2.16
CA GLY A 452 23.49 -5.31 2.94
C GLY A 452 22.94 -5.16 4.37
N CYS A 453 22.05 -4.19 4.62
CA CYS A 453 21.50 -3.90 5.94
C CYS A 453 19.99 -4.15 6.02
N ALA A 454 19.46 -4.24 7.23
CA ALA A 454 18.02 -4.32 7.44
C ALA A 454 17.36 -2.97 7.14
N LEU A 455 16.14 -3.03 6.56
CA LEU A 455 15.29 -1.85 6.45
C LEU A 455 14.85 -1.44 7.86
N ALA A 456 15.17 -0.22 8.24
CA ALA A 456 14.83 0.35 9.54
C ALA A 456 13.75 1.43 9.42
N PRO A 457 12.94 1.63 10.48
CA PRO A 457 11.97 2.72 10.54
C PRO A 457 12.61 4.07 10.29
N SER A 458 11.86 4.96 9.66
CA SER A 458 12.32 6.31 9.35
C SER A 458 12.17 7.21 10.59
N ARG A 459 13.23 7.93 10.97
CA ARG A 459 13.18 8.92 12.07
C ARG A 459 12.82 10.30 11.53
N ARG A 460 11.63 10.46 11.00
CA ARG A 460 11.12 11.72 10.43
C ARG A 460 10.25 12.45 11.45
N PRO A 461 10.25 13.80 11.46
CA PRO A 461 9.34 14.57 12.33
C PRO A 461 7.90 14.52 11.84
N PHE A 462 7.68 14.30 10.53
CA PHE A 462 6.37 14.27 9.89
C PHE A 462 6.22 13.02 9.07
N ALA A 463 5.00 12.49 8.98
CA ALA A 463 4.69 11.30 8.20
C ALA A 463 4.79 11.53 6.68
N ARG A 464 4.76 12.79 6.23
CA ARG A 464 4.85 13.16 4.80
C ARG A 464 5.40 14.60 4.66
N PRO A 465 5.87 15.01 3.46
CA PRO A 465 6.24 16.39 3.18
C PRO A 465 5.06 17.33 3.39
N VAL A 466 5.37 18.52 3.93
CA VAL A 466 4.40 19.59 4.22
C VAL A 466 4.92 20.88 3.60
N PRO A 467 4.08 21.66 2.91
CA PRO A 467 4.48 22.97 2.39
C PRO A 467 4.92 23.90 3.53
N LEU A 468 6.04 24.63 3.34
CA LEU A 468 6.58 25.52 4.36
C LEU A 468 5.59 26.60 4.81
N GLY A 469 4.77 27.12 3.88
CA GLY A 469 3.73 28.09 4.21
C GLY A 469 2.64 27.56 5.16
N VAL A 470 2.42 26.24 5.21
CA VAL A 470 1.51 25.62 6.19
C VAL A 470 2.17 25.60 7.57
N LEU A 471 3.45 25.24 7.64
CA LEU A 471 4.20 25.20 8.90
C LEU A 471 4.37 26.61 9.51
N ALA A 472 4.59 27.64 8.68
CA ALA A 472 4.69 29.01 9.14
C ALA A 472 3.40 29.48 9.83
N ARG A 473 2.23 29.22 9.21
CA ARG A 473 0.92 29.58 9.80
C ARG A 473 0.61 28.79 11.09
N ALA A 474 1.04 27.56 11.19
CA ALA A 474 0.86 26.77 12.41
C ALA A 474 1.68 27.32 13.60
N GLY A 475 2.84 27.96 13.33
CA GLY A 475 3.65 28.62 14.35
C GLY A 475 3.04 29.93 14.87
N GLU A 476 2.30 30.66 14.03
CA GLU A 476 1.67 31.95 14.41
C GLU A 476 0.48 31.74 15.39
N THR A 477 -0.20 30.60 15.33
CA THR A 477 -1.31 30.27 16.24
C THR A 477 -0.87 29.82 17.63
N THR A 478 0.41 29.54 17.84
CA THR A 478 1.00 29.15 19.15
C THR A 478 1.76 30.30 19.84
N GLY A 479 1.81 31.50 19.25
CA GLY A 479 2.32 32.71 19.87
C GLY A 479 1.39 33.12 21.01
N GLU A 480 1.91 33.09 22.26
CA GLU A 480 1.26 33.73 23.40
C GLU A 480 0.95 35.20 23.04
N PRO A 481 -0.18 35.76 23.53
CA PRO A 481 -0.38 37.19 23.41
C PRO A 481 0.80 37.88 24.11
N GLU A 482 1.52 38.79 23.38
CA GLU A 482 2.44 39.69 24.00
C GLU A 482 1.64 40.47 25.07
N ASP A 483 1.98 40.29 26.33
CA ASP A 483 1.48 41.11 27.42
C ASP A 483 1.98 42.54 27.20
N ASP A 484 1.07 43.46 26.83
CA ASP A 484 1.25 44.93 26.93
C ASP A 484 1.05 45.41 28.37
#